data_5e6a3eaac650201ce477fbac16a504cc
#
_entry.id   5e6a3eaac650201ce477fbac16a504cc
#
_cell.length_a   1.000
_cell.length_b   1.000
_cell.length_c   1.000
_cell.angle_alpha   90.00
_cell.angle_beta   90.00
_cell.angle_gamma   90.00
#
_symmetry.space_group_name_H-M   'P 1'
#
loop_
_entity.id
_entity.type
_entity.pdbx_description
1 polymer ?
#
loop_
_entity_poly.entity_id
_entity_poly.type
_entity_poly.pdbx_seq_one_letter_code
_entity_poly.pdbx_strand_id
1 'polypeptide(L)'
;MADPPFGFGLPGGSGGSGGGGGSGGSGGSGGGSGDNPGGNPLGPLGDPQQFADALRQFADLMAWQGGAVNWDLAKNVARQTVAAEGDPSVLDADRKKIVEAVQLADLWLNEVTSFPSGVRTAQAWSRSEWVEATLPVWTTLCDPIAEKAVDALGGMISGNPEDMAGEMPAELSSALQAVTGGLGGMAGLGGGLGAMMKRIGGMMVGGQTGAAVGGLAREVVSSTDVGLPLGPEGVAALLPAGVADFGQGLSVSAEEIRIFLAMREAAHHRLFAHVPWLRSRLLAAVEDYARGITVDASALREAMPQIDPSNPEALREALSDASLFQPEDTPQQKAALARLETLLALVEGWVATVVDDAAGDRLPQAGALAEAIRRRRASGGPSERTFAALVGLELRPRMLREAGTLWADLTEARGIEPRDALWAHPDLLPTADDLANPDSFLRGATELDISDLEEGPTTEEGPATEEGPTTEDQDPGPA
;
A
#
# COMPACT_ATOMS: atom_id res chain seq x y z
N MET A 1 -2.56 1.76 20.56
CA MET A 1 -3.86 1.89 19.90
C MET A 1 -3.53 2.05 18.44
N ALA A 2 -3.85 1.08 17.62
CA ALA A 2 -3.59 1.11 16.20
C ALA A 2 -4.61 2.04 15.53
N ASP A 3 -4.14 2.90 14.64
CA ASP A 3 -5.02 3.69 13.79
C ASP A 3 -5.71 2.77 12.78
N PRO A 4 -6.99 2.98 12.52
CA PRO A 4 -7.76 2.12 11.64
C PRO A 4 -7.42 2.32 10.15
N PRO A 5 -7.69 1.34 9.30
CA PRO A 5 -7.31 1.32 7.90
C PRO A 5 -7.96 2.41 7.03
N PHE A 6 -8.99 3.07 7.51
CA PHE A 6 -9.62 4.22 6.85
C PHE A 6 -9.73 5.41 7.81
N GLY A 7 -8.59 5.83 8.38
CA GLY A 7 -8.52 6.98 9.26
C GLY A 7 -8.66 8.29 8.47
N PHE A 8 -9.81 8.95 8.60
CA PHE A 8 -10.11 10.28 8.04
C PHE A 8 -9.49 11.41 8.88
N GLY A 9 -8.24 11.28 9.34
CA GLY A 9 -7.54 12.31 10.08
C GLY A 9 -6.97 13.40 9.17
N LEU A 10 -7.56 14.57 9.19
CA LEU A 10 -6.94 15.77 8.66
C LEU A 10 -5.89 16.28 9.67
N PRO A 11 -4.73 16.82 9.23
CA PRO A 11 -3.79 17.46 10.13
C PRO A 11 -4.43 18.69 10.76
N GLY A 12 -4.54 18.71 12.09
CA GLY A 12 -5.04 19.80 12.88
C GLY A 12 -4.15 21.05 12.74
N GLY A 13 -4.73 22.12 12.20
CA GLY A 13 -4.07 23.42 12.14
C GLY A 13 -3.89 23.98 13.54
N SER A 14 -2.62 24.19 13.93
CA SER A 14 -2.27 24.91 15.15
C SER A 14 -2.63 26.38 15.03
N GLY A 15 -3.64 26.83 15.81
CA GLY A 15 -4.01 28.22 15.97
C GLY A 15 -2.92 28.99 16.73
N GLY A 16 -2.28 29.93 16.04
CA GLY A 16 -1.44 30.96 16.62
C GLY A 16 -2.26 32.21 16.87
N SER A 17 -2.49 32.50 18.16
CA SER A 17 -3.01 33.78 18.63
C SER A 17 -1.92 34.85 18.58
N GLY A 18 -2.22 36.01 17.96
CA GLY A 18 -1.39 37.20 18.04
C GLY A 18 -2.20 38.42 17.70
N GLY A 19 -2.52 39.20 18.76
CA GLY A 19 -3.31 40.40 18.73
C GLY A 19 -2.55 41.64 18.30
N GLY A 20 -3.28 42.74 18.10
CA GLY A 20 -2.80 44.10 18.09
C GLY A 20 -3.33 44.92 16.92
N GLY A 21 -4.41 45.65 17.04
CA GLY A 21 -4.43 47.07 17.37
C GLY A 21 -4.47 47.99 16.18
N GLY A 22 -5.50 48.85 16.09
CA GLY A 22 -5.37 50.20 15.63
C GLY A 22 -6.26 50.65 14.48
N SER A 23 -7.43 51.15 14.80
CA SER A 23 -7.96 52.52 14.52
C SER A 23 -8.13 53.00 13.06
N GLY A 24 -9.39 53.34 12.74
CA GLY A 24 -9.76 54.69 12.39
C GLY A 24 -10.49 54.93 11.09
N GLY A 25 -11.70 55.43 11.15
CA GLY A 25 -12.20 56.50 10.26
C GLY A 25 -13.34 56.15 9.30
N SER A 26 -14.55 56.30 9.73
CA SER A 26 -15.60 57.28 9.35
C SER A 26 -16.05 57.33 7.88
N GLY A 27 -17.36 57.12 7.71
CA GLY A 27 -18.22 58.10 7.08
C GLY A 27 -19.10 57.62 5.93
N GLY A 28 -20.43 57.69 6.07
CA GLY A 28 -21.30 58.12 5.04
C GLY A 28 -22.45 57.18 4.63
N SER A 29 -23.53 57.24 5.30
CA SER A 29 -24.95 57.37 4.99
C SER A 29 -25.44 57.17 3.55
N GLY A 30 -26.58 56.45 3.41
CA GLY A 30 -27.52 56.66 2.34
C GLY A 30 -28.42 55.47 2.09
N GLY A 31 -29.64 55.54 2.56
CA GLY A 31 -30.78 54.69 2.57
C GLY A 31 -31.37 54.28 1.22
N GLY A 32 -32.23 53.31 1.28
CA GLY A 32 -33.08 52.89 0.19
C GLY A 32 -33.75 51.56 0.47
N SER A 33 -34.93 51.62 1.16
CA SER A 33 -35.84 50.51 1.28
C SER A 33 -36.38 50.08 -0.09
N GLY A 34 -36.41 48.81 -0.33
CA GLY A 34 -37.09 48.20 -1.47
C GLY A 34 -37.34 46.73 -1.16
N ASP A 35 -38.52 46.46 -0.54
CA ASP A 35 -39.06 45.12 -0.40
C ASP A 35 -39.22 44.44 -1.76
N ASN A 36 -38.58 43.31 -1.95
CA ASN A 36 -38.85 42.37 -3.04
C ASN A 36 -39.02 40.96 -2.42
N PRO A 37 -40.29 40.43 -2.34
CA PRO A 37 -40.53 39.08 -1.86
C PRO A 37 -40.39 38.10 -3.02
N GLY A 38 -39.21 37.79 -3.39
CA GLY A 38 -38.82 36.74 -4.33
C GLY A 38 -37.57 36.08 -3.84
N GLY A 39 -37.70 35.21 -2.84
CA GLY A 39 -36.59 34.45 -2.30
C GLY A 39 -35.92 33.62 -3.39
N ASN A 40 -34.74 34.01 -3.77
CA ASN A 40 -33.85 33.21 -4.59
C ASN A 40 -33.42 31.99 -3.75
N PRO A 41 -33.77 30.74 -4.14
CA PRO A 41 -33.44 29.56 -3.32
C PRO A 41 -31.95 29.18 -3.40
N LEU A 42 -31.16 29.97 -4.13
CA LEU A 42 -29.72 29.87 -4.18
C LEU A 42 -29.12 31.03 -3.38
N GLY A 43 -28.65 30.77 -2.18
CA GLY A 43 -27.96 31.75 -1.34
C GLY A 43 -26.80 32.45 -2.09
N PRO A 44 -26.17 33.49 -1.49
CA PRO A 44 -25.22 34.33 -2.17
C PRO A 44 -23.99 33.50 -2.64
N LEU A 45 -24.01 33.04 -3.86
CA LEU A 45 -22.86 32.49 -4.59
C LEU A 45 -21.91 33.67 -4.87
N GLY A 46 -20.98 33.88 -3.93
CA GLY A 46 -20.24 35.12 -3.82
C GLY A 46 -19.12 35.35 -4.79
N ASP A 47 -18.78 34.43 -5.71
CA ASP A 47 -17.70 34.63 -6.67
C ASP A 47 -18.01 33.87 -7.98
N PRO A 48 -18.07 34.56 -9.15
CA PRO A 48 -18.27 33.92 -10.43
C PRO A 48 -17.20 32.86 -10.75
N GLN A 49 -15.98 32.98 -10.19
CA GLN A 49 -14.94 31.99 -10.36
C GLN A 49 -15.23 30.71 -9.56
N GLN A 50 -15.71 30.84 -8.32
CA GLN A 50 -16.11 29.68 -7.51
C GLN A 50 -17.27 28.92 -8.15
N PHE A 51 -18.24 29.64 -8.74
CA PHE A 51 -19.33 29.02 -9.47
C PHE A 51 -18.86 28.31 -10.74
N ALA A 52 -17.94 28.92 -11.50
CA ALA A 52 -17.36 28.30 -12.68
C ALA A 52 -16.53 27.06 -12.33
N ASP A 53 -15.81 27.08 -11.22
CA ASP A 53 -15.02 25.94 -10.74
C ASP A 53 -15.94 24.81 -10.22
N ALA A 54 -17.02 25.13 -9.52
CA ALA A 54 -18.04 24.16 -9.12
C ALA A 54 -18.73 23.53 -10.35
N LEU A 55 -19.03 24.31 -11.39
CA LEU A 55 -19.57 23.79 -12.65
C LEU A 55 -18.58 22.90 -13.38
N ARG A 56 -17.28 23.22 -13.39
CA ARG A 56 -16.26 22.34 -13.97
C ARG A 56 -16.14 21.04 -13.20
N GLN A 57 -16.08 21.10 -11.87
CA GLN A 57 -16.06 19.91 -11.03
C GLN A 57 -17.30 19.04 -11.24
N PHE A 58 -18.48 19.66 -11.40
CA PHE A 58 -19.70 18.93 -11.73
C PHE A 58 -19.67 18.33 -13.14
N ALA A 59 -19.11 19.05 -14.12
CA ALA A 59 -18.95 18.53 -15.47
C ALA A 59 -17.95 17.37 -15.52
N ASP A 60 -16.83 17.45 -14.78
CA ASP A 60 -15.85 16.38 -14.64
C ASP A 60 -16.47 15.15 -13.93
N LEU A 61 -17.30 15.37 -12.90
CA LEU A 61 -18.07 14.31 -12.25
C LEU A 61 -19.02 13.60 -13.23
N MET A 62 -19.68 14.38 -14.08
CA MET A 62 -20.60 13.82 -15.08
C MET A 62 -19.88 13.14 -16.25
N ALA A 63 -18.67 13.60 -16.57
CA ALA A 63 -17.82 13.01 -17.63
C ALA A 63 -17.16 11.70 -17.20
N TRP A 64 -16.90 11.53 -15.89
CA TRP A 64 -16.29 10.29 -15.39
C TRP A 64 -17.26 9.13 -15.49
N GLN A 65 -16.84 8.07 -16.21
CA GLN A 65 -17.71 6.92 -16.52
C GLN A 65 -17.87 5.91 -15.37
N GLY A 66 -17.26 6.20 -14.22
CA GLY A 66 -17.35 5.34 -13.04
C GLY A 66 -16.20 4.34 -12.97
N GLY A 67 -15.98 3.86 -11.76
CA GLY A 67 -14.96 2.91 -11.36
C GLY A 67 -14.98 2.85 -9.83
N ALA A 68 -14.12 2.02 -9.24
CA ALA A 68 -13.98 1.99 -7.80
C ALA A 68 -13.19 3.19 -7.25
N VAL A 69 -12.25 3.69 -8.06
CA VAL A 69 -11.40 4.85 -7.74
C VAL A 69 -11.41 5.83 -8.90
N ASN A 70 -11.54 7.11 -8.63
CA ASN A 70 -11.25 8.16 -9.61
C ASN A 70 -9.75 8.47 -9.61
N TRP A 71 -9.00 7.81 -10.47
CA TRP A 71 -7.54 7.93 -10.54
C TRP A 71 -7.04 9.28 -11.06
N ASP A 72 -7.81 9.99 -11.87
CA ASP A 72 -7.47 11.34 -12.29
C ASP A 72 -7.56 12.30 -11.09
N LEU A 73 -8.60 12.17 -10.28
CA LEU A 73 -8.73 12.92 -9.04
C LEU A 73 -7.61 12.53 -8.05
N ALA A 74 -7.34 11.23 -7.88
CA ALA A 74 -6.27 10.74 -7.00
C ALA A 74 -4.92 11.34 -7.39
N LYS A 75 -4.57 11.32 -8.68
CA LYS A 75 -3.35 11.95 -9.22
C LYS A 75 -3.28 13.45 -8.91
N ASN A 76 -4.38 14.17 -9.14
CA ASN A 76 -4.44 15.62 -8.92
C ASN A 76 -4.29 15.95 -7.42
N VAL A 77 -4.99 15.22 -6.54
CA VAL A 77 -4.89 15.40 -5.07
C VAL A 77 -3.48 15.06 -4.59
N ALA A 78 -2.88 13.96 -5.06
CA ALA A 78 -1.51 13.60 -4.70
C ALA A 78 -0.51 14.71 -5.07
N ARG A 79 -0.62 15.25 -6.28
CA ARG A 79 0.22 16.38 -6.72
C ARG A 79 -0.01 17.66 -5.90
N GLN A 80 -1.26 17.95 -5.55
CA GLN A 80 -1.58 19.08 -4.68
C GLN A 80 -1.00 18.89 -3.28
N THR A 81 -1.11 17.70 -2.71
CA THR A 81 -0.53 17.35 -1.42
C THR A 81 0.99 17.54 -1.41
N VAL A 82 1.65 17.11 -2.48
CA VAL A 82 3.09 17.30 -2.65
C VAL A 82 3.44 18.79 -2.82
N ALA A 83 2.70 19.53 -3.63
CA ALA A 83 2.95 20.93 -3.94
C ALA A 83 2.71 21.85 -2.72
N ALA A 84 1.81 21.48 -1.80
CA ALA A 84 1.47 22.30 -0.63
C ALA A 84 2.66 22.60 0.29
N GLU A 85 3.65 21.68 0.35
CA GLU A 85 4.89 21.87 1.13
C GLU A 85 6.12 22.16 0.25
N GLY A 86 5.90 22.26 -1.05
CA GLY A 86 6.92 22.53 -2.05
C GLY A 86 7.49 21.26 -2.67
N ASP A 87 7.53 21.24 -3.98
CA ASP A 87 8.15 20.18 -4.79
C ASP A 87 9.17 20.84 -5.75
N PRO A 88 10.41 21.06 -5.28
CA PRO A 88 11.39 21.73 -6.12
C PRO A 88 11.70 20.89 -7.36
N SER A 89 11.78 21.58 -8.51
CA SER A 89 12.20 20.93 -9.74
C SER A 89 13.60 20.36 -9.60
N VAL A 90 13.80 19.16 -10.12
CA VAL A 90 15.10 18.49 -10.09
C VAL A 90 16.08 19.22 -11.01
N LEU A 91 17.17 19.71 -10.45
CA LEU A 91 18.21 20.40 -11.20
C LEU A 91 19.09 19.40 -11.98
N ASP A 92 19.62 19.82 -13.12
CA ASP A 92 20.53 18.97 -13.92
C ASP A 92 21.77 18.50 -13.14
N ALA A 93 22.28 19.35 -12.23
CA ALA A 93 23.38 18.98 -11.35
C ALA A 93 23.01 17.83 -10.40
N ASP A 94 21.78 17.80 -9.91
CA ASP A 94 21.33 16.73 -9.01
C ASP A 94 20.98 15.45 -9.79
N ARG A 95 20.41 15.59 -11.01
CA ARG A 95 20.24 14.45 -11.93
C ARG A 95 21.58 13.76 -12.19
N LYS A 96 22.62 14.55 -12.53
CA LYS A 96 23.95 14.00 -12.79
C LYS A 96 24.52 13.26 -11.58
N LYS A 97 24.46 13.88 -10.38
CA LYS A 97 24.97 13.28 -9.14
C LYS A 97 24.27 11.96 -8.80
N ILE A 98 22.95 11.88 -9.05
CA ILE A 98 22.17 10.64 -8.79
C ILE A 98 22.53 9.56 -9.80
N VAL A 99 22.62 9.89 -11.09
CA VAL A 99 23.02 8.92 -12.12
C VAL A 99 24.41 8.37 -11.81
N GLU A 100 25.37 9.22 -11.48
CA GLU A 100 26.73 8.82 -11.09
C GLU A 100 26.73 7.93 -9.84
N ALA A 101 25.93 8.28 -8.82
CA ALA A 101 25.82 7.49 -7.60
C ALA A 101 25.22 6.10 -7.85
N VAL A 102 24.17 5.99 -8.68
CA VAL A 102 23.57 4.69 -9.03
C VAL A 102 24.55 3.84 -9.85
N GLN A 103 25.29 4.44 -10.80
CA GLN A 103 26.30 3.73 -11.57
C GLN A 103 27.45 3.21 -10.69
N LEU A 104 27.91 4.01 -9.74
CA LEU A 104 28.94 3.62 -8.79
C LEU A 104 28.45 2.51 -7.85
N ALA A 105 27.23 2.67 -7.31
CA ALA A 105 26.59 1.69 -6.47
C ALA A 105 26.45 0.32 -7.18
N ASP A 106 26.00 0.36 -8.42
CA ASP A 106 25.82 -0.84 -9.23
C ASP A 106 27.15 -1.54 -9.54
N LEU A 107 28.22 -0.78 -9.73
CA LEU A 107 29.58 -1.31 -9.88
C LEU A 107 30.04 -2.05 -8.60
N TRP A 108 29.82 -1.46 -7.41
CA TRP A 108 30.25 -2.06 -6.15
C TRP A 108 29.44 -3.31 -5.81
N LEU A 109 28.16 -3.33 -6.14
CA LEU A 109 27.29 -4.49 -5.93
C LEU A 109 27.69 -5.71 -6.78
N ASN A 110 28.42 -5.54 -7.91
CA ASN A 110 28.88 -6.67 -8.72
C ASN A 110 29.86 -7.58 -7.98
N GLU A 111 30.50 -7.10 -6.92
CA GLU A 111 31.49 -7.87 -6.16
C GLU A 111 30.83 -8.74 -5.08
N VAL A 112 29.58 -8.44 -4.69
CA VAL A 112 28.94 -8.98 -3.49
C VAL A 112 27.63 -9.73 -3.75
N THR A 113 27.22 -9.85 -5.02
CA THR A 113 26.04 -10.65 -5.42
C THR A 113 26.25 -11.26 -6.80
N SER A 114 25.68 -12.45 -6.99
CA SER A 114 25.67 -13.14 -8.28
C SER A 114 24.64 -12.57 -9.27
N PHE A 115 23.68 -11.75 -8.78
CA PHE A 115 22.71 -11.11 -9.65
C PHE A 115 23.34 -9.95 -10.43
N PRO A 116 23.25 -9.96 -11.77
CA PRO A 116 23.70 -8.84 -12.59
C PRO A 116 22.90 -7.56 -12.30
N SER A 117 23.34 -6.44 -12.88
CA SER A 117 22.56 -5.19 -12.78
C SER A 117 21.12 -5.37 -13.24
N GLY A 118 20.19 -4.93 -12.43
CA GLY A 118 18.76 -4.80 -12.76
C GLY A 118 18.40 -3.41 -13.26
N VAL A 119 19.37 -2.47 -13.24
CA VAL A 119 19.14 -1.07 -13.60
C VAL A 119 19.40 -0.86 -15.09
N ARG A 120 18.36 -0.50 -15.84
CA ARG A 120 18.47 -0.07 -17.25
C ARG A 120 18.65 1.44 -17.37
N THR A 121 18.02 2.19 -16.48
CA THR A 121 18.04 3.65 -16.46
C THR A 121 18.09 4.15 -15.04
N ALA A 122 19.03 5.06 -14.75
CA ALA A 122 19.11 5.78 -13.49
C ALA A 122 18.47 7.16 -13.66
N GLN A 123 17.59 7.56 -12.75
CA GLN A 123 16.86 8.82 -12.80
C GLN A 123 16.85 9.53 -11.45
N ALA A 124 16.67 10.84 -11.49
CA ALA A 124 16.32 11.63 -10.33
C ALA A 124 14.90 12.15 -10.50
N TRP A 125 14.03 11.88 -9.54
CA TRP A 125 12.63 12.28 -9.59
C TRP A 125 12.30 13.37 -8.58
N SER A 126 11.44 14.30 -8.97
CA SER A 126 10.68 15.09 -8.01
C SER A 126 9.63 14.18 -7.33
N ARG A 127 9.02 14.67 -6.27
CA ARG A 127 7.93 13.96 -5.59
C ARG A 127 6.72 13.74 -6.52
N SER A 128 6.41 14.74 -7.34
CA SER A 128 5.35 14.62 -8.35
C SER A 128 5.67 13.59 -9.43
N GLU A 129 6.93 13.53 -9.90
CA GLU A 129 7.38 12.49 -10.84
C GLU A 129 7.29 11.09 -10.22
N TRP A 130 7.60 10.94 -8.92
CA TRP A 130 7.41 9.69 -8.21
C TRP A 130 5.93 9.27 -8.13
N VAL A 131 5.01 10.21 -7.83
CA VAL A 131 3.57 9.94 -7.85
C VAL A 131 3.15 9.40 -9.22
N GLU A 132 3.54 10.06 -10.30
CA GLU A 132 3.17 9.66 -11.65
C GLU A 132 3.74 8.29 -12.05
N ALA A 133 5.01 8.03 -11.70
CA ALA A 133 5.68 6.79 -12.04
C ALA A 133 5.14 5.57 -11.27
N THR A 134 4.63 5.77 -10.05
CA THR A 134 4.13 4.69 -9.18
C THR A 134 2.62 4.47 -9.28
N LEU A 135 1.87 5.43 -9.82
CA LEU A 135 0.42 5.39 -9.92
C LEU A 135 -0.14 4.10 -10.53
N PRO A 136 0.45 3.52 -11.60
CA PRO A 136 -0.05 2.26 -12.18
C PRO A 136 -0.03 1.08 -11.20
N VAL A 137 0.96 1.01 -10.31
CA VAL A 137 1.02 -0.05 -9.30
C VAL A 137 -0.01 0.21 -8.20
N TRP A 138 -0.18 1.46 -7.78
CA TRP A 138 -1.25 1.82 -6.84
C TRP A 138 -2.63 1.48 -7.40
N THR A 139 -2.87 1.68 -8.69
CA THR A 139 -4.12 1.25 -9.34
C THR A 139 -4.35 -0.25 -9.16
N THR A 140 -3.34 -1.06 -9.45
CA THR A 140 -3.43 -2.52 -9.30
C THR A 140 -3.71 -2.94 -7.86
N LEU A 141 -3.10 -2.26 -6.87
CA LEU A 141 -3.25 -2.62 -5.46
C LEU A 141 -4.57 -2.14 -4.85
N CYS A 142 -5.05 -0.94 -5.22
CA CYS A 142 -6.19 -0.31 -4.56
C CYS A 142 -7.53 -0.62 -5.23
N ASP A 143 -7.59 -0.85 -6.55
CA ASP A 143 -8.85 -1.11 -7.25
C ASP A 143 -9.65 -2.27 -6.66
N PRO A 144 -9.06 -3.46 -6.36
CA PRO A 144 -9.82 -4.59 -5.81
C PRO A 144 -10.43 -4.30 -4.44
N ILE A 145 -9.80 -3.44 -3.65
CA ILE A 145 -10.27 -3.04 -2.31
C ILE A 145 -11.40 -2.04 -2.44
N ALA A 146 -11.16 -1.03 -3.28
CA ALA A 146 -12.13 0.03 -3.54
C ALA A 146 -13.42 -0.52 -4.16
N GLU A 147 -13.34 -1.49 -5.06
CA GLU A 147 -14.49 -2.18 -5.64
C GLU A 147 -15.38 -2.79 -4.55
N LYS A 148 -14.78 -3.52 -3.61
CA LYS A 148 -15.52 -4.10 -2.49
C LYS A 148 -16.15 -3.06 -1.59
N ALA A 149 -15.43 -1.98 -1.26
CA ALA A 149 -15.93 -0.90 -0.42
C ALA A 149 -17.10 -0.17 -1.10
N VAL A 150 -16.99 0.13 -2.39
CA VAL A 150 -18.04 0.79 -3.18
C VAL A 150 -19.24 -0.13 -3.39
N ASP A 151 -19.03 -1.42 -3.61
CA ASP A 151 -20.11 -2.41 -3.75
C ASP A 151 -20.85 -2.64 -2.41
N ALA A 152 -20.15 -2.64 -1.28
CA ALA A 152 -20.76 -2.71 0.04
C ALA A 152 -21.67 -1.49 0.30
N LEU A 153 -21.18 -0.29 0.00
CA LEU A 153 -21.98 0.95 0.08
C LEU A 153 -23.17 0.92 -0.88
N GLY A 154 -22.97 0.46 -2.12
CA GLY A 154 -24.04 0.32 -3.11
C GLY A 154 -25.10 -0.71 -2.72
N GLY A 155 -24.69 -1.83 -2.14
CA GLY A 155 -25.56 -2.89 -1.65
C GLY A 155 -26.47 -2.45 -0.48
N MET A 156 -25.97 -1.56 0.37
CA MET A 156 -26.76 -0.99 1.49
C MET A 156 -27.91 -0.10 0.99
N ILE A 157 -27.73 0.58 -0.14
CA ILE A 157 -28.72 1.49 -0.73
C ILE A 157 -29.65 0.76 -1.69
N SER A 158 -29.22 -0.40 -2.22
CA SER A 158 -30.01 -1.25 -3.13
C SER A 158 -30.94 -2.24 -2.38
N GLY A 159 -30.99 -2.19 -1.05
CA GLY A 159 -32.05 -2.81 -0.26
C GLY A 159 -33.41 -2.37 -0.78
N ASN A 160 -34.36 -3.31 -0.80
CA ASN A 160 -35.68 -3.19 -1.43
C ASN A 160 -36.25 -1.75 -1.27
N PRO A 161 -36.60 -1.03 -2.35
CA PRO A 161 -37.11 0.33 -2.25
C PRO A 161 -38.36 0.44 -1.36
N GLU A 162 -39.09 -0.65 -1.16
CA GLU A 162 -40.28 -0.74 -0.32
C GLU A 162 -39.95 -0.76 1.19
N ASP A 163 -38.81 -1.37 1.56
CA ASP A 163 -38.32 -1.42 2.94
C ASP A 163 -37.71 -0.05 3.37
N MET A 164 -37.07 0.64 2.43
CA MET A 164 -36.47 1.97 2.68
C MET A 164 -37.51 3.10 2.71
N ALA A 165 -38.63 2.99 1.97
CA ALA A 165 -39.65 4.00 1.95
C ALA A 165 -40.43 4.09 3.28
N GLY A 166 -40.36 3.05 4.14
CA GLY A 166 -40.97 3.02 5.45
C GLY A 166 -40.12 3.61 6.59
N GLU A 167 -38.83 3.72 6.42
CA GLU A 167 -37.90 4.15 7.47
C GLU A 167 -37.19 5.48 7.20
N MET A 168 -37.35 6.08 6.01
CA MET A 168 -36.73 7.38 5.73
C MET A 168 -37.52 8.53 6.33
N PRO A 169 -36.86 9.47 7.04
CA PRO A 169 -37.49 10.71 7.48
C PRO A 169 -38.12 11.48 6.32
N ALA A 170 -39.31 12.02 6.53
CA ALA A 170 -40.08 12.70 5.48
C ALA A 170 -39.32 13.86 4.83
N GLU A 171 -38.41 14.50 5.58
CA GLU A 171 -37.53 15.56 5.09
C GLU A 171 -36.52 15.08 4.09
N LEU A 172 -35.95 13.89 4.30
CA LEU A 172 -34.96 13.29 3.38
C LEU A 172 -35.64 12.80 2.10
N SER A 173 -36.83 12.21 2.24
CA SER A 173 -37.64 11.78 1.09
C SER A 173 -38.09 12.98 0.24
N SER A 174 -38.44 14.11 0.88
CA SER A 174 -38.82 15.36 0.18
C SER A 174 -37.61 16.05 -0.46
N ALA A 175 -36.44 16.04 0.18
CA ALA A 175 -35.21 16.58 -0.41
C ALA A 175 -34.74 15.72 -1.63
N LEU A 176 -34.85 14.41 -1.52
CA LEU A 176 -34.57 13.49 -2.62
C LEU A 176 -35.54 13.66 -3.78
N GLN A 177 -36.86 13.85 -3.46
CA GLN A 177 -37.91 14.17 -4.45
C GLN A 177 -37.70 15.55 -5.10
N ALA A 178 -37.22 16.54 -4.36
CA ALA A 178 -36.91 17.86 -4.90
C ALA A 178 -35.73 17.81 -5.88
N VAL A 179 -34.68 17.01 -5.57
CA VAL A 179 -33.53 16.80 -6.45
C VAL A 179 -33.90 15.95 -7.66
N THR A 180 -34.67 14.88 -7.48
CA THR A 180 -35.09 14.00 -8.60
C THR A 180 -36.27 14.59 -9.40
N GLY A 181 -37.16 15.35 -8.78
CA GLY A 181 -38.28 16.00 -9.44
C GLY A 181 -37.91 17.22 -10.28
N GLY A 182 -36.79 17.90 -9.94
CA GLY A 182 -36.23 19.01 -10.75
C GLY A 182 -35.51 18.59 -12.04
N LEU A 183 -35.14 17.33 -12.13
CA LEU A 183 -34.46 16.72 -13.31
C LEU A 183 -35.43 15.94 -14.23
N GLY A 184 -36.66 16.36 -14.30
CA GLY A 184 -37.71 15.93 -15.22
C GLY A 184 -37.53 14.61 -15.95
N GLY A 185 -38.00 13.49 -15.39
CA GLY A 185 -38.22 12.26 -16.16
C GLY A 185 -37.21 11.13 -16.03
N MET A 186 -36.29 11.16 -15.08
CA MET A 186 -35.36 10.03 -14.83
C MET A 186 -35.90 8.96 -13.86
N ALA A 187 -37.20 8.95 -13.60
CA ALA A 187 -37.88 7.92 -12.78
C ALA A 187 -37.93 6.51 -13.42
N GLY A 188 -37.37 6.35 -14.63
CA GLY A 188 -37.20 5.04 -15.28
C GLY A 188 -35.86 4.36 -14.96
N LEU A 189 -35.02 4.97 -14.14
CA LEU A 189 -33.64 4.55 -13.89
C LEU A 189 -33.44 4.17 -12.40
N GLY A 190 -34.04 3.07 -11.96
CA GLY A 190 -33.63 2.40 -10.72
C GLY A 190 -32.12 2.10 -10.66
N GLY A 191 -31.40 2.23 -11.79
CA GLY A 191 -29.97 2.23 -11.87
C GLY A 191 -29.27 3.59 -11.67
N GLY A 192 -30.00 4.71 -11.73
CA GLY A 192 -29.38 6.05 -11.70
C GLY A 192 -28.84 6.46 -10.34
N LEU A 193 -29.56 6.15 -9.25
CA LEU A 193 -29.12 6.48 -7.90
C LEU A 193 -27.91 5.64 -7.47
N GLY A 194 -27.92 4.34 -7.75
CA GLY A 194 -26.78 3.45 -7.50
C GLY A 194 -25.53 3.84 -8.29
N ALA A 195 -25.70 4.23 -9.58
CA ALA A 195 -24.60 4.74 -10.39
C ALA A 195 -24.05 6.09 -9.87
N MET A 196 -24.93 6.98 -9.40
CA MET A 196 -24.51 8.25 -8.80
C MET A 196 -23.74 8.01 -7.49
N MET A 197 -24.21 7.09 -6.64
CA MET A 197 -23.52 6.74 -5.39
C MET A 197 -22.18 6.06 -5.63
N LYS A 198 -22.08 5.17 -6.64
CA LYS A 198 -20.79 4.61 -7.06
C LYS A 198 -19.82 5.71 -7.51
N ARG A 199 -20.28 6.73 -8.23
CA ARG A 199 -19.45 7.87 -8.62
C ARG A 199 -18.98 8.70 -7.44
N ILE A 200 -19.87 8.99 -6.48
CA ILE A 200 -19.50 9.71 -5.25
C ILE A 200 -18.51 8.90 -4.44
N GLY A 201 -18.74 7.59 -4.28
CA GLY A 201 -17.82 6.68 -3.60
C GLY A 201 -16.44 6.64 -4.27
N GLY A 202 -16.39 6.50 -5.58
CA GLY A 202 -15.15 6.48 -6.33
C GLY A 202 -14.36 7.80 -6.29
N MET A 203 -15.07 8.95 -6.19
CA MET A 203 -14.42 10.25 -5.96
C MET A 203 -13.86 10.36 -4.54
N MET A 204 -14.63 9.92 -3.54
CA MET A 204 -14.19 9.96 -2.16
C MET A 204 -12.94 9.08 -1.96
N VAL A 205 -12.98 7.83 -2.46
CA VAL A 205 -11.84 6.92 -2.42
C VAL A 205 -10.67 7.49 -3.22
N GLY A 206 -10.92 8.07 -4.41
CA GLY A 206 -9.88 8.72 -5.21
C GLY A 206 -9.19 9.87 -4.49
N GLY A 207 -9.96 10.73 -3.79
CA GLY A 207 -9.42 11.82 -2.98
C GLY A 207 -8.53 11.32 -1.84
N GLN A 208 -8.96 10.29 -1.12
CA GLN A 208 -8.21 9.68 -0.02
C GLN A 208 -6.94 8.99 -0.51
N THR A 209 -7.07 8.17 -1.56
CA THR A 209 -5.93 7.51 -2.19
C THR A 209 -4.89 8.54 -2.64
N GLY A 210 -5.36 9.62 -3.28
CA GLY A 210 -4.48 10.72 -3.70
C GLY A 210 -3.76 11.38 -2.52
N ALA A 211 -4.46 11.68 -1.44
CA ALA A 211 -3.87 12.28 -0.24
C ALA A 211 -2.82 11.34 0.40
N ALA A 212 -3.11 10.05 0.50
CA ALA A 212 -2.21 9.06 1.07
C ALA A 212 -0.96 8.86 0.20
N VAL A 213 -1.11 8.71 -1.12
CA VAL A 213 0.02 8.57 -2.06
C VAL A 213 0.87 9.85 -2.08
N GLY A 214 0.22 11.03 -2.05
CA GLY A 214 0.92 12.32 -1.95
C GLY A 214 1.69 12.47 -0.64
N GLY A 215 1.11 12.03 0.48
CA GLY A 215 1.78 11.96 1.78
C GLY A 215 3.02 11.07 1.74
N LEU A 216 2.90 9.87 1.15
CA LEU A 216 4.04 8.95 0.99
C LEU A 216 5.13 9.54 0.10
N ALA A 217 4.76 10.18 -1.02
CA ALA A 217 5.71 10.82 -1.95
C ALA A 217 6.59 11.89 -1.28
N ARG A 218 6.12 12.49 -0.18
CA ARG A 218 6.87 13.48 0.60
C ARG A 218 7.97 12.87 1.45
N GLU A 219 7.83 11.61 1.78
CA GLU A 219 8.70 10.94 2.75
C GLU A 219 9.65 9.92 2.12
N VAL A 220 9.34 9.40 0.94
CA VAL A 220 10.21 8.41 0.25
C VAL A 220 11.49 9.03 -0.27
N VAL A 221 12.55 8.22 -0.31
CA VAL A 221 13.86 8.59 -0.84
C VAL A 221 14.17 8.00 -2.21
N SER A 222 13.47 6.93 -2.58
CA SER A 222 13.71 6.20 -3.83
C SER A 222 12.44 5.51 -4.37
N SER A 223 12.53 4.90 -5.55
CA SER A 223 11.40 4.20 -6.17
C SER A 223 11.03 2.91 -5.45
N THR A 224 11.95 2.31 -4.70
CA THR A 224 11.77 1.05 -3.96
C THR A 224 11.86 1.21 -2.44
N ASP A 225 11.84 2.43 -1.92
CA ASP A 225 12.04 2.75 -0.49
C ASP A 225 11.08 1.99 0.46
N VAL A 226 9.89 1.67 0.00
CA VAL A 226 8.90 0.89 0.76
C VAL A 226 9.11 -0.64 0.71
N GLY A 227 10.16 -1.10 0.03
CA GLY A 227 10.43 -2.53 -0.17
C GLY A 227 9.58 -3.19 -1.26
N LEU A 228 8.75 -2.43 -1.96
CA LEU A 228 7.92 -2.89 -3.07
C LEU A 228 8.36 -2.31 -4.41
N PRO A 229 8.19 -3.04 -5.52
CA PRO A 229 8.53 -2.58 -6.86
C PRO A 229 7.44 -1.64 -7.41
N LEU A 230 7.35 -0.42 -6.85
CA LEU A 230 6.31 0.55 -7.22
C LEU A 230 6.60 1.26 -8.54
N GLY A 231 7.88 1.46 -8.86
CA GLY A 231 8.30 2.14 -10.09
C GLY A 231 8.30 1.23 -11.34
N PRO A 232 8.54 1.82 -12.51
CA PRO A 232 8.71 1.07 -13.75
C PRO A 232 9.92 0.13 -13.69
N GLU A 233 9.82 -1.02 -14.33
CA GLU A 233 10.89 -2.01 -14.34
C GLU A 233 12.21 -1.49 -14.91
N GLY A 234 13.30 -1.71 -14.17
CA GLY A 234 14.64 -1.31 -14.57
C GLY A 234 14.91 0.19 -14.50
N VAL A 235 14.01 0.98 -13.91
CA VAL A 235 14.20 2.41 -13.67
C VAL A 235 14.52 2.64 -12.19
N ALA A 236 15.81 2.73 -11.86
CA ALA A 236 16.25 3.10 -10.53
C ALA A 236 16.15 4.61 -10.34
N ALA A 237 15.44 5.05 -9.33
CA ALA A 237 15.22 6.47 -9.11
C ALA A 237 15.41 6.88 -7.64
N LEU A 238 16.13 8.00 -7.45
CA LEU A 238 16.23 8.65 -6.15
C LEU A 238 15.55 10.03 -6.22
N LEU A 239 14.97 10.45 -5.09
CA LEU A 239 14.36 11.75 -4.94
C LEU A 239 15.34 12.69 -4.23
N PRO A 240 15.94 13.70 -4.92
CA PRO A 240 16.91 14.61 -4.30
C PRO A 240 16.40 15.27 -3.02
N ALA A 241 15.13 15.66 -3.00
CA ALA A 241 14.49 16.24 -1.82
C ALA A 241 14.39 15.22 -0.67
N GLY A 242 13.93 13.98 -0.94
CA GLY A 242 13.87 12.92 0.05
C GLY A 242 15.24 12.50 0.58
N VAL A 243 16.27 12.46 -0.28
CA VAL A 243 17.66 12.21 0.11
C VAL A 243 18.19 13.30 1.05
N ALA A 244 17.87 14.57 0.76
CA ALA A 244 18.25 15.70 1.61
C ALA A 244 17.54 15.64 2.97
N ASP A 245 16.24 15.32 2.98
CA ASP A 245 15.46 15.18 4.21
C ASP A 245 15.95 14.02 5.08
N PHE A 246 16.25 12.87 4.46
CA PHE A 246 16.85 11.74 5.16
C PHE A 246 18.17 12.08 5.84
N GLY A 247 18.97 12.95 5.21
CA GLY A 247 20.24 13.39 5.74
C GLY A 247 20.16 14.40 6.88
N GLN A 248 18.99 14.97 7.15
CA GLN A 248 18.84 15.97 8.21
C GLN A 248 19.16 15.37 9.59
N GLY A 249 20.04 16.06 10.31
CA GLY A 249 20.48 15.62 11.63
C GLY A 249 21.51 14.49 11.64
N LEU A 250 21.91 13.96 10.48
CA LEU A 250 23.00 12.99 10.37
C LEU A 250 24.34 13.71 10.17
N SER A 251 25.37 13.30 10.93
CA SER A 251 26.73 13.79 10.76
C SER A 251 27.47 13.02 9.65
N VAL A 252 26.83 12.90 8.48
CA VAL A 252 27.32 12.16 7.32
C VAL A 252 27.28 13.06 6.09
N SER A 253 28.25 12.91 5.18
CA SER A 253 28.28 13.71 3.96
C SER A 253 27.09 13.41 3.04
N ALA A 254 26.57 14.42 2.35
CA ALA A 254 25.48 14.24 1.39
C ALA A 254 25.86 13.29 0.24
N GLU A 255 27.14 13.13 -0.04
CA GLU A 255 27.66 12.19 -1.03
C GLU A 255 27.56 10.75 -0.55
N GLU A 256 28.01 10.44 0.69
CA GLU A 256 27.91 9.11 1.28
C GLU A 256 26.44 8.69 1.43
N ILE A 257 25.57 9.61 1.89
CA ILE A 257 24.13 9.37 1.98
C ILE A 257 23.55 8.96 0.62
N ARG A 258 23.87 9.71 -0.43
CA ARG A 258 23.39 9.47 -1.77
C ARG A 258 23.89 8.14 -2.34
N ILE A 259 25.17 7.81 -2.16
CA ILE A 259 25.75 6.54 -2.61
C ILE A 259 25.12 5.37 -1.86
N PHE A 260 24.97 5.48 -0.53
CA PHE A 260 24.33 4.45 0.29
C PHE A 260 22.87 4.17 -0.15
N LEU A 261 22.08 5.22 -0.35
CA LEU A 261 20.70 5.06 -0.83
C LEU A 261 20.65 4.54 -2.28
N ALA A 262 21.61 4.92 -3.13
CA ALA A 262 21.73 4.38 -4.47
C ALA A 262 22.10 2.89 -4.47
N MET A 263 22.94 2.43 -3.54
CA MET A 263 23.23 0.99 -3.39
C MET A 263 21.98 0.22 -3.00
N ARG A 264 21.17 0.74 -2.06
CA ARG A 264 19.92 0.09 -1.68
C ARG A 264 18.95 -0.01 -2.84
N GLU A 265 18.78 1.08 -3.58
CA GLU A 265 17.93 1.14 -4.77
C GLU A 265 18.40 0.14 -5.83
N ALA A 266 19.68 0.13 -6.17
CA ALA A 266 20.24 -0.79 -7.16
C ALA A 266 20.16 -2.27 -6.71
N ALA A 267 20.33 -2.56 -5.42
CA ALA A 267 20.18 -3.90 -4.86
C ALA A 267 18.74 -4.42 -4.99
N HIS A 268 17.71 -3.59 -4.69
CA HIS A 268 16.32 -3.95 -4.94
C HIS A 268 16.06 -4.26 -6.42
N HIS A 269 16.58 -3.41 -7.31
CA HIS A 269 16.42 -3.64 -8.76
C HIS A 269 17.07 -4.94 -9.23
N ARG A 270 18.19 -5.39 -8.62
CA ARG A 270 18.77 -6.69 -8.90
C ARG A 270 17.82 -7.83 -8.55
N LEU A 271 17.25 -7.82 -7.35
CA LEU A 271 16.23 -8.82 -6.95
C LEU A 271 15.02 -8.79 -7.89
N PHE A 272 14.40 -7.63 -8.08
CA PHE A 272 13.18 -7.55 -8.88
C PHE A 272 13.36 -7.88 -10.35
N ALA A 273 14.58 -7.70 -10.90
CA ALA A 273 14.90 -8.06 -12.28
C ALA A 273 15.23 -9.54 -12.47
N HIS A 274 15.85 -10.18 -11.47
CA HIS A 274 16.40 -11.53 -11.61
C HIS A 274 15.63 -12.60 -10.82
N VAL A 275 14.63 -12.20 -10.02
CA VAL A 275 13.71 -13.10 -9.32
C VAL A 275 12.30 -12.94 -9.92
N PRO A 276 11.97 -13.67 -11.00
CA PRO A 276 10.77 -13.39 -11.82
C PRO A 276 9.44 -13.49 -11.07
N TRP A 277 9.38 -14.37 -10.06
CA TRP A 277 8.18 -14.59 -9.25
C TRP A 277 8.00 -13.55 -8.13
N LEU A 278 9.06 -12.80 -7.75
CA LEU A 278 9.05 -11.97 -6.53
C LEU A 278 8.04 -10.81 -6.64
N ARG A 279 8.09 -10.07 -7.76
CA ARG A 279 7.19 -8.94 -7.99
C ARG A 279 5.72 -9.36 -7.93
N SER A 280 5.36 -10.40 -8.68
CA SER A 280 3.97 -10.89 -8.71
C SER A 280 3.53 -11.45 -7.36
N ARG A 281 4.43 -12.13 -6.63
CA ARG A 281 4.10 -12.69 -5.32
C ARG A 281 3.92 -11.62 -4.24
N LEU A 282 4.72 -10.56 -4.26
CA LEU A 282 4.55 -9.41 -3.35
C LEU A 282 3.21 -8.72 -3.59
N LEU A 283 2.89 -8.41 -4.85
CA LEU A 283 1.62 -7.75 -5.20
C LEU A 283 0.42 -8.67 -4.88
N ALA A 284 0.51 -9.95 -5.22
CA ALA A 284 -0.54 -10.91 -4.90
C ALA A 284 -0.77 -11.09 -3.39
N ALA A 285 0.28 -11.02 -2.57
CA ALA A 285 0.14 -11.10 -1.12
C ALA A 285 -0.61 -9.89 -0.55
N VAL A 286 -0.41 -8.68 -1.10
CA VAL A 286 -1.19 -7.49 -0.76
C VAL A 286 -2.65 -7.65 -1.20
N GLU A 287 -2.89 -8.14 -2.42
CA GLU A 287 -4.24 -8.41 -2.92
C GLU A 287 -4.97 -9.49 -2.09
N ASP A 288 -4.27 -10.57 -1.69
CA ASP A 288 -4.85 -11.65 -0.86
C ASP A 288 -5.29 -11.13 0.51
N TYR A 289 -4.47 -10.26 1.12
CA TYR A 289 -4.85 -9.57 2.35
C TYR A 289 -6.09 -8.70 2.12
N ALA A 290 -6.06 -7.88 1.07
CA ALA A 290 -7.14 -6.99 0.71
C ALA A 290 -8.47 -7.71 0.43
N ARG A 291 -8.42 -8.87 -0.22
CA ARG A 291 -9.62 -9.70 -0.46
C ARG A 291 -10.26 -10.23 0.82
N GLY A 292 -9.49 -10.35 1.89
CA GLY A 292 -9.99 -10.74 3.21
C GLY A 292 -10.74 -9.64 3.95
N ILE A 293 -10.65 -8.38 3.52
CA ILE A 293 -11.36 -7.27 4.15
C ILE A 293 -12.87 -7.43 3.90
N THR A 294 -13.61 -7.60 4.96
CA THR A 294 -15.09 -7.61 4.95
C THR A 294 -15.57 -6.31 5.58
N VAL A 295 -16.47 -5.62 4.90
CA VAL A 295 -17.15 -4.45 5.47
C VAL A 295 -18.37 -4.97 6.22
N ASP A 296 -18.41 -4.78 7.54
CA ASP A 296 -19.59 -5.15 8.32
C ASP A 296 -20.73 -4.14 8.07
N ALA A 297 -21.59 -4.50 7.10
CA ALA A 297 -22.75 -3.72 6.75
C ALA A 297 -23.79 -3.63 7.90
N SER A 298 -23.72 -4.53 8.90
CA SER A 298 -24.60 -4.50 10.07
C SER A 298 -24.16 -3.44 11.07
N ALA A 299 -22.87 -3.34 11.37
CA ALA A 299 -22.31 -2.30 12.24
C ALA A 299 -22.58 -0.90 11.67
N LEU A 300 -22.45 -0.72 10.36
CA LEU A 300 -22.76 0.54 9.70
C LEU A 300 -24.27 0.86 9.75
N ARG A 301 -25.15 -0.15 9.61
CA ARG A 301 -26.59 0.01 9.73
C ARG A 301 -27.04 0.38 11.15
N GLU A 302 -26.35 -0.14 12.17
CA GLU A 302 -26.61 0.22 13.57
C GLU A 302 -26.13 1.64 13.93
N ALA A 303 -25.09 2.13 13.27
CA ALA A 303 -24.57 3.48 13.46
C ALA A 303 -25.40 4.56 12.74
N MET A 304 -26.02 4.24 11.60
CA MET A 304 -26.81 5.18 10.78
C MET A 304 -27.93 5.92 11.53
N PRO A 305 -28.72 5.29 12.41
CA PRO A 305 -29.79 6.00 13.14
C PRO A 305 -29.30 7.07 14.13
N GLN A 306 -28.01 7.02 14.48
CA GLN A 306 -27.40 7.97 15.42
C GLN A 306 -26.79 9.20 14.73
N ILE A 307 -26.74 9.18 13.39
CA ILE A 307 -26.14 10.23 12.58
C ILE A 307 -27.23 11.16 12.08
N ASP A 308 -27.10 12.44 12.38
CA ASP A 308 -27.99 13.47 11.80
C ASP A 308 -27.63 13.65 10.31
N PRO A 309 -28.50 13.20 9.38
CA PRO A 309 -28.21 13.27 7.95
C PRO A 309 -28.22 14.72 7.42
N SER A 310 -28.66 15.68 8.19
CA SER A 310 -28.65 17.12 7.84
C SER A 310 -27.32 17.79 8.23
N ASN A 311 -26.46 17.09 8.98
CA ASN A 311 -25.15 17.58 9.38
C ASN A 311 -24.03 16.87 8.59
N PRO A 312 -23.44 17.51 7.55
CA PRO A 312 -22.37 16.92 6.77
C PRO A 312 -21.12 16.57 7.58
N GLU A 313 -20.88 17.28 8.70
CA GLU A 313 -19.75 16.99 9.59
C GLU A 313 -20.01 15.75 10.44
N ALA A 314 -21.22 15.56 10.97
CA ALA A 314 -21.58 14.35 11.71
C ALA A 314 -21.54 13.10 10.82
N LEU A 315 -21.98 13.22 9.56
CA LEU A 315 -21.84 12.15 8.57
C LEU A 315 -20.38 11.84 8.25
N ARG A 316 -19.56 12.87 8.14
CA ARG A 316 -18.12 12.73 7.89
C ARG A 316 -17.40 12.13 9.10
N GLU A 317 -17.74 12.54 10.32
CA GLU A 317 -17.21 12.01 11.57
C GLU A 317 -17.59 10.54 11.76
N ALA A 318 -18.84 10.18 11.49
CA ALA A 318 -19.32 8.81 11.56
C ALA A 318 -18.67 7.90 10.48
N LEU A 319 -18.49 8.40 9.26
CA LEU A 319 -17.75 7.69 8.22
C LEU A 319 -16.24 7.65 8.49
N SER A 320 -15.73 8.52 9.39
CA SER A 320 -14.34 8.49 9.87
C SER A 320 -14.17 7.60 11.10
N ASP A 321 -15.27 7.13 11.69
CA ASP A 321 -15.18 6.22 12.83
C ASP A 321 -14.71 4.85 12.34
N ALA A 322 -13.46 4.62 12.58
CA ALA A 322 -12.76 3.45 12.17
C ALA A 322 -13.26 2.15 12.79
N SER A 323 -14.05 2.23 13.85
CA SER A 323 -14.65 1.04 14.46
C SER A 323 -15.69 0.38 13.54
N LEU A 324 -16.27 1.13 12.58
CA LEU A 324 -17.21 0.65 11.58
C LEU A 324 -16.53 -0.15 10.45
N PHE A 325 -15.23 0.02 10.30
CA PHE A 325 -14.42 -0.60 9.24
C PHE A 325 -13.29 -1.48 9.82
N GLN A 326 -13.39 -1.89 11.08
CA GLN A 326 -12.43 -2.85 11.62
C GLN A 326 -12.65 -4.19 10.90
N PRO A 327 -11.71 -4.59 10.05
CA PRO A 327 -11.78 -5.95 9.52
C PRO A 327 -11.63 -6.89 10.70
N GLU A 328 -12.56 -7.81 10.87
CA GLU A 328 -12.29 -8.96 11.71
C GLU A 328 -11.06 -9.63 11.13
N ASP A 329 -9.99 -9.69 11.91
CA ASP A 329 -8.75 -10.38 11.58
C ASP A 329 -9.02 -11.86 11.32
N THR A 330 -9.43 -12.17 10.12
CA THR A 330 -9.67 -13.57 9.76
C THR A 330 -8.35 -14.36 9.78
N PRO A 331 -8.37 -15.66 10.08
CA PRO A 331 -7.16 -16.48 10.02
C PRO A 331 -6.47 -16.40 8.66
N GLN A 332 -7.24 -16.21 7.58
CA GLN A 332 -6.72 -16.08 6.23
C GLN A 332 -5.97 -14.76 6.03
N GLN A 333 -6.51 -13.65 6.56
CA GLN A 333 -5.82 -12.34 6.52
C GLN A 333 -4.54 -12.36 7.32
N LYS A 334 -4.57 -12.94 8.53
CA LYS A 334 -3.36 -13.11 9.35
C LYS A 334 -2.29 -13.91 8.64
N ALA A 335 -2.67 -14.99 7.95
CA ALA A 335 -1.74 -15.80 7.18
C ALA A 335 -1.18 -15.04 5.95
N ALA A 336 -2.01 -14.23 5.27
CA ALA A 336 -1.57 -13.40 4.15
C ALA A 336 -0.60 -12.30 4.62
N LEU A 337 -0.92 -11.64 5.73
CA LEU A 337 -0.06 -10.63 6.35
C LEU A 337 1.29 -11.23 6.77
N ALA A 338 1.29 -12.34 7.49
CA ALA A 338 2.52 -13.00 7.94
C ALA A 338 3.43 -13.39 6.75
N ARG A 339 2.84 -13.90 5.66
CA ARG A 339 3.60 -14.22 4.44
C ARG A 339 4.21 -12.97 3.80
N LEU A 340 3.46 -11.87 3.74
CA LEU A 340 3.94 -10.61 3.19
C LEU A 340 5.04 -10.01 4.06
N GLU A 341 4.86 -9.97 5.39
CA GLU A 341 5.87 -9.48 6.34
C GLU A 341 7.17 -10.29 6.24
N THR A 342 7.08 -11.62 6.17
CA THR A 342 8.26 -12.50 6.01
C THR A 342 8.98 -12.22 4.70
N LEU A 343 8.24 -12.11 3.58
CA LEU A 343 8.85 -11.88 2.28
C LEU A 343 9.51 -10.49 2.20
N LEU A 344 8.87 -9.47 2.76
CA LEU A 344 9.48 -8.14 2.85
C LEU A 344 10.71 -8.12 3.76
N ALA A 345 10.68 -8.86 4.87
CA ALA A 345 11.83 -8.99 5.76
C ALA A 345 13.01 -9.66 5.04
N LEU A 346 12.75 -10.70 4.26
CA LEU A 346 13.78 -11.38 3.46
C LEU A 346 14.37 -10.47 2.39
N VAL A 347 13.55 -9.73 1.63
CA VAL A 347 14.02 -8.76 0.62
C VAL A 347 14.91 -7.71 1.27
N GLU A 348 14.42 -7.08 2.32
CA GLU A 348 15.13 -6.00 2.98
C GLU A 348 16.37 -6.46 3.74
N GLY A 349 16.32 -7.66 4.33
CA GLY A 349 17.47 -8.30 4.97
C GLY A 349 18.56 -8.58 3.95
N TRP A 350 18.22 -9.17 2.80
CA TRP A 350 19.18 -9.40 1.71
C TRP A 350 19.78 -8.09 1.20
N VAL A 351 18.94 -7.07 0.95
CA VAL A 351 19.40 -5.74 0.52
C VAL A 351 20.34 -5.13 1.56
N ALA A 352 20.02 -5.23 2.85
CA ALA A 352 20.88 -4.71 3.90
C ALA A 352 22.25 -5.40 3.90
N THR A 353 22.28 -6.72 3.78
CA THR A 353 23.51 -7.53 3.76
C THR A 353 24.39 -7.17 2.57
N VAL A 354 23.84 -7.20 1.34
CA VAL A 354 24.66 -6.88 0.15
C VAL A 354 25.12 -5.43 0.10
N VAL A 355 24.36 -4.51 0.67
CA VAL A 355 24.76 -3.10 0.78
C VAL A 355 25.87 -2.92 1.81
N ASP A 356 25.81 -3.63 2.93
CA ASP A 356 26.85 -3.60 3.98
C ASP A 356 28.17 -4.18 3.42
N ASP A 357 28.09 -5.32 2.76
CA ASP A 357 29.24 -5.96 2.09
C ASP A 357 29.85 -5.05 1.00
N ALA A 358 29.01 -4.42 0.16
CA ALA A 358 29.47 -3.52 -0.91
C ALA A 358 30.08 -2.22 -0.36
N ALA A 359 29.52 -1.70 0.72
CA ALA A 359 30.01 -0.51 1.39
C ALA A 359 31.42 -0.75 1.99
N GLY A 360 31.59 -1.81 2.77
CA GLY A 360 32.85 -2.19 3.37
C GLY A 360 33.65 -1.00 3.89
N ASP A 361 34.92 -0.92 3.52
CA ASP A 361 35.80 0.23 3.85
C ASP A 361 35.56 1.47 2.97
N ARG A 362 34.72 1.36 1.91
CA ARG A 362 34.46 2.45 0.95
C ARG A 362 33.53 3.54 1.50
N LEU A 363 32.63 3.18 2.42
CA LEU A 363 31.71 4.08 3.09
C LEU A 363 31.85 3.98 4.62
N PRO A 364 32.70 4.76 5.26
CA PRO A 364 32.95 4.66 6.70
C PRO A 364 31.70 4.87 7.56
N GLN A 365 30.69 5.58 7.06
CA GLN A 365 29.45 5.86 7.78
C GLN A 365 28.29 4.93 7.39
N ALA A 366 28.52 3.86 6.63
CA ALA A 366 27.48 2.93 6.18
C ALA A 366 26.68 2.36 7.36
N GLY A 367 27.36 1.96 8.45
CA GLY A 367 26.68 1.44 9.65
C GLY A 367 25.74 2.45 10.31
N ALA A 368 26.11 3.74 10.34
CA ALA A 368 25.24 4.80 10.86
C ALA A 368 24.03 5.04 9.96
N LEU A 369 24.22 4.97 8.64
CA LEU A 369 23.15 5.09 7.65
C LEU A 369 22.19 3.89 7.71
N ALA A 370 22.72 2.67 7.84
CA ALA A 370 21.91 1.46 8.03
C ALA A 370 21.05 1.55 9.30
N GLU A 371 21.62 2.06 10.41
CA GLU A 371 20.87 2.29 11.64
C GLU A 371 19.79 3.37 11.47
N ALA A 372 20.06 4.43 10.73
CA ALA A 372 19.07 5.46 10.42
C ALA A 372 17.86 4.87 9.63
N ILE A 373 18.11 4.01 8.63
CA ILE A 373 17.06 3.27 7.91
C ILE A 373 16.26 2.38 8.86
N ARG A 374 16.94 1.61 9.72
CA ARG A 374 16.25 0.73 10.70
C ARG A 374 15.34 1.51 11.63
N ARG A 375 15.83 2.64 12.19
CA ARG A 375 15.03 3.51 13.06
C ARG A 375 13.83 4.11 12.34
N ARG A 376 14.01 4.59 11.12
CA ARG A 376 12.93 5.14 10.30
C ARG A 376 11.82 4.11 10.06
N ARG A 377 12.17 2.85 9.83
CA ARG A 377 11.20 1.77 9.64
C ARG A 377 10.55 1.33 10.96
N ALA A 378 11.30 1.30 12.06
CA ALA A 378 10.79 0.91 13.38
C ALA A 378 9.83 1.94 13.99
N SER A 379 9.93 3.22 13.61
CA SER A 379 9.07 4.30 14.12
C SER A 379 7.69 4.41 13.46
N GLY A 380 7.28 3.44 12.67
CA GLY A 380 6.05 3.53 11.88
C GLY A 380 6.25 4.48 10.72
N GLY A 381 7.06 4.08 9.76
CA GLY A 381 7.43 4.91 8.62
C GLY A 381 6.22 5.29 7.75
N PRO A 382 6.45 6.18 6.79
CA PRO A 382 5.39 6.69 5.91
C PRO A 382 4.69 5.60 5.12
N SER A 383 5.43 4.59 4.70
CA SER A 383 4.88 3.43 4.01
C SER A 383 3.87 2.69 4.86
N GLU A 384 4.16 2.46 6.15
CA GLU A 384 3.22 1.78 7.06
C GLU A 384 1.90 2.55 7.19
N ARG A 385 1.96 3.86 7.41
CA ARG A 385 0.76 4.72 7.47
C ARG A 385 -0.03 4.73 6.16
N THR A 386 0.69 4.78 5.02
CA THR A 386 0.04 4.81 3.72
C THR A 386 -0.61 3.48 3.38
N PHE A 387 0.08 2.36 3.65
CA PHE A 387 -0.51 1.03 3.45
C PHE A 387 -1.67 0.77 4.41
N ALA A 388 -1.57 1.22 5.67
CA ALA A 388 -2.69 1.18 6.60
C ALA A 388 -3.88 1.99 6.08
N ALA A 389 -3.65 3.19 5.54
CA ALA A 389 -4.70 4.06 5.01
C ALA A 389 -5.31 3.57 3.69
N LEU A 390 -4.51 2.97 2.79
CA LEU A 390 -4.96 2.58 1.44
C LEU A 390 -5.50 1.16 1.37
N VAL A 391 -4.86 0.25 2.06
CA VAL A 391 -5.13 -1.19 1.96
C VAL A 391 -5.45 -1.84 3.30
N GLY A 392 -5.58 -1.06 4.36
CA GLY A 392 -5.81 -1.56 5.70
C GLY A 392 -4.68 -2.41 6.28
N LEU A 393 -3.49 -2.31 5.70
CA LEU A 393 -2.36 -3.19 5.95
C LEU A 393 -1.34 -2.52 6.86
N GLU A 394 -1.25 -2.91 8.12
CA GLU A 394 -0.15 -2.52 9.00
C GLU A 394 1.10 -3.33 8.65
N LEU A 395 1.91 -2.81 7.73
CA LEU A 395 3.20 -3.41 7.38
C LEU A 395 4.22 -3.13 8.48
N ARG A 396 4.41 -4.08 9.39
CA ARG A 396 5.49 -4.07 10.38
C ARG A 396 6.44 -5.21 10.08
N PRO A 397 7.46 -5.04 9.23
CA PRO A 397 8.44 -6.10 9.02
C PRO A 397 9.21 -6.34 10.31
N ARG A 398 8.68 -7.23 11.16
CA ARG A 398 9.18 -7.49 12.52
C ARG A 398 10.50 -8.22 12.53
N MET A 399 10.82 -8.93 11.46
CA MET A 399 11.97 -9.83 11.33
C MET A 399 13.09 -9.30 10.44
N LEU A 400 13.18 -7.97 10.28
CA LEU A 400 14.21 -7.35 9.42
C LEU A 400 15.64 -7.62 9.89
N ARG A 401 15.85 -7.61 11.20
CA ARG A 401 17.16 -7.82 11.80
C ARG A 401 17.55 -9.29 11.70
N GLU A 402 16.62 -10.16 12.02
CA GLU A 402 16.76 -11.62 11.94
C GLU A 402 17.06 -12.05 10.50
N ALA A 403 16.33 -11.50 9.53
CA ALA A 403 16.59 -11.77 8.12
C ALA A 403 17.97 -11.28 7.67
N GLY A 404 18.39 -10.07 8.08
CA GLY A 404 19.74 -9.57 7.78
C GLY A 404 20.84 -10.44 8.39
N THR A 405 20.67 -10.88 9.64
CA THR A 405 21.60 -11.80 10.28
C THR A 405 21.68 -13.13 9.53
N LEU A 406 20.52 -13.73 9.20
CA LEU A 406 20.49 -14.99 8.45
C LEU A 406 21.20 -14.88 7.09
N TRP A 407 20.99 -13.81 6.33
CA TRP A 407 21.66 -13.61 5.05
C TRP A 407 23.18 -13.43 5.21
N ALA A 408 23.64 -12.73 6.25
CA ALA A 408 25.06 -12.60 6.57
C ALA A 408 25.68 -13.95 6.92
N ASP A 409 25.05 -14.73 7.82
CA ASP A 409 25.49 -16.05 8.23
C ASP A 409 25.54 -17.04 7.04
N LEU A 410 24.53 -16.97 6.15
CA LEU A 410 24.53 -17.74 4.89
C LEU A 410 25.68 -17.37 3.97
N THR A 411 25.99 -16.07 3.89
CA THR A 411 27.12 -15.59 3.08
C THR A 411 28.45 -16.11 3.64
N GLU A 412 28.62 -16.03 4.96
CA GLU A 412 29.82 -16.54 5.63
C GLU A 412 29.96 -18.07 5.50
N ALA A 413 28.86 -18.81 5.69
CA ALA A 413 28.88 -20.26 5.71
C ALA A 413 28.98 -20.89 4.31
N ARG A 414 28.37 -20.29 3.30
CA ARG A 414 28.19 -20.92 1.97
C ARG A 414 28.68 -20.09 0.80
N GLY A 415 28.97 -18.81 1.00
CA GLY A 415 29.36 -17.88 -0.04
C GLY A 415 28.17 -17.23 -0.77
N ILE A 416 28.50 -16.35 -1.72
CA ILE A 416 27.56 -15.48 -2.43
C ILE A 416 26.59 -16.27 -3.33
N GLU A 417 27.12 -17.17 -4.17
CA GLU A 417 26.29 -17.89 -5.16
C GLU A 417 25.21 -18.78 -4.51
N PRO A 418 25.53 -19.63 -3.48
CA PRO A 418 24.50 -20.43 -2.81
C PRO A 418 23.49 -19.59 -2.04
N ARG A 419 23.90 -18.44 -1.44
CA ARG A 419 22.98 -17.49 -0.82
C ARG A 419 21.97 -16.96 -1.84
N ASP A 420 22.44 -16.47 -2.98
CA ASP A 420 21.59 -15.86 -4.00
C ASP A 420 20.74 -16.91 -4.73
N ALA A 421 21.20 -18.17 -4.83
CA ALA A 421 20.46 -19.28 -5.42
C ALA A 421 19.17 -19.62 -4.67
N LEU A 422 19.04 -19.25 -3.39
CA LEU A 422 17.78 -19.43 -2.63
C LEU A 422 16.62 -18.64 -3.25
N TRP A 423 16.88 -17.57 -3.97
CA TRP A 423 15.86 -16.81 -4.68
C TRP A 423 15.34 -17.48 -5.96
N ALA A 424 15.90 -18.63 -6.36
CA ALA A 424 15.43 -19.32 -7.57
C ALA A 424 13.98 -19.82 -7.45
N HIS A 425 13.55 -20.22 -6.26
CA HIS A 425 12.18 -20.66 -6.01
C HIS A 425 11.68 -20.18 -4.63
N PRO A 426 10.39 -19.79 -4.49
CA PRO A 426 9.86 -19.35 -3.21
C PRO A 426 9.96 -20.38 -2.08
N ASP A 427 9.93 -21.68 -2.40
CA ASP A 427 10.01 -22.75 -1.39
C ASP A 427 11.45 -23.01 -0.90
N LEU A 428 12.44 -22.39 -1.52
CA LEU A 428 13.83 -22.42 -1.04
C LEU A 428 14.10 -21.31 -0.01
N LEU A 429 13.22 -20.32 0.08
CA LEU A 429 13.41 -19.20 1.01
C LEU A 429 13.14 -19.61 2.45
N PRO A 430 13.86 -19.00 3.40
CA PRO A 430 13.56 -19.16 4.82
C PRO A 430 12.12 -18.78 5.16
N THR A 431 11.52 -19.54 6.04
CA THR A 431 10.21 -19.25 6.64
C THR A 431 10.34 -18.30 7.83
N ALA A 432 9.21 -17.87 8.39
CA ALA A 432 9.19 -17.08 9.61
C ALA A 432 9.83 -17.86 10.81
N ASP A 433 9.63 -19.17 10.84
CA ASP A 433 10.21 -20.05 11.88
C ASP A 433 11.72 -20.18 11.70
N ASP A 434 12.22 -20.23 10.45
CA ASP A 434 13.65 -20.23 10.16
C ASP A 434 14.31 -18.90 10.53
N LEU A 435 13.61 -17.77 10.36
CA LEU A 435 14.10 -16.47 10.82
C LEU A 435 14.20 -16.40 12.33
N ALA A 436 13.25 -17.02 13.05
CA ALA A 436 13.28 -17.11 14.52
C ALA A 436 14.35 -18.07 15.03
N ASN A 437 14.68 -19.14 14.27
CA ASN A 437 15.62 -20.21 14.64
C ASN A 437 16.54 -20.56 13.45
N PRO A 438 17.50 -19.71 13.11
CA PRO A 438 18.30 -19.82 11.88
C PRO A 438 19.20 -21.07 11.82
N ASP A 439 19.59 -21.62 12.96
CA ASP A 439 20.51 -22.76 13.05
C ASP A 439 20.04 -24.00 12.28
N SER A 440 18.73 -24.26 12.26
CA SER A 440 18.16 -25.40 11.53
C SER A 440 18.27 -25.20 10.03
N PHE A 441 17.97 -24.00 9.56
CA PHE A 441 18.06 -23.62 8.14
C PHE A 441 19.52 -23.60 7.66
N LEU A 442 20.45 -23.10 8.48
CA LEU A 442 21.88 -23.08 8.16
C LEU A 442 22.47 -24.49 8.06
N ARG A 443 21.99 -25.45 8.88
CA ARG A 443 22.41 -26.87 8.87
C ARG A 443 21.66 -27.72 7.85
N GLY A 444 20.36 -27.48 7.69
CA GLY A 444 19.42 -28.40 7.04
C GLY A 444 19.49 -28.48 5.51
N ALA A 445 20.35 -27.72 4.84
CA ALA A 445 20.59 -27.89 3.41
C ALA A 445 21.71 -28.88 3.11
N THR A 446 22.34 -29.50 4.12
CA THR A 446 23.51 -30.38 3.95
C THR A 446 23.18 -31.86 4.09
N GLU A 447 22.08 -32.22 4.73
CA GLU A 447 21.66 -33.62 4.89
C GLU A 447 20.13 -33.73 4.77
N LEU A 448 19.66 -34.20 3.64
CA LEU A 448 18.41 -34.94 3.61
C LEU A 448 18.67 -36.21 4.44
N ASP A 449 18.22 -36.23 5.68
CA ASP A 449 18.21 -37.45 6.48
C ASP A 449 17.20 -38.40 5.85
N ILE A 450 17.71 -39.29 5.01
CA ILE A 450 16.93 -40.37 4.38
C ILE A 450 16.88 -41.63 5.25
N SER A 451 17.35 -41.56 6.51
CA SER A 451 17.37 -42.69 7.43
C SER A 451 15.98 -43.31 7.62
N ASP A 452 14.93 -42.49 7.63
CA ASP A 452 13.54 -42.94 7.74
C ASP A 452 13.01 -43.62 6.44
N LEU A 453 13.71 -43.47 5.32
CA LEU A 453 13.34 -44.14 4.05
C LEU A 453 14.05 -45.50 3.87
N GLU A 454 15.09 -45.78 4.66
CA GLU A 454 15.80 -47.07 4.62
C GLU A 454 15.18 -48.13 5.53
N GLU A 455 14.30 -47.78 6.48
CA GLU A 455 13.47 -48.73 7.20
C GLU A 455 12.28 -49.14 6.31
N GLY A 456 12.55 -50.00 5.35
CA GLY A 456 11.51 -50.74 4.64
C GLY A 456 10.72 -51.58 5.63
N PRO A 457 9.44 -51.90 5.35
CA PRO A 457 8.60 -52.62 6.27
C PRO A 457 9.24 -53.94 6.63
N THR A 458 9.60 -54.10 7.91
CA THR A 458 9.99 -55.37 8.50
C THR A 458 8.87 -56.37 8.24
N THR A 459 9.15 -57.30 7.38
CA THR A 459 8.30 -58.47 7.16
C THR A 459 8.32 -59.28 8.47
N GLU A 460 7.25 -59.18 9.25
CA GLU A 460 6.97 -60.18 10.34
C GLU A 460 6.81 -61.55 9.70
N GLU A 461 7.80 -62.44 9.91
CA GLU A 461 7.68 -63.85 9.71
C GLU A 461 6.59 -64.37 10.67
N GLY A 462 5.42 -64.71 10.17
CA GLY A 462 4.39 -65.47 10.90
C GLY A 462 4.82 -66.91 11.03
N PRO A 463 4.40 -67.61 12.13
CA PRO A 463 4.94 -68.92 12.52
C PRO A 463 4.50 -70.03 11.55
N ALA A 464 5.46 -70.92 11.29
CA ALA A 464 5.30 -72.15 10.55
C ALA A 464 4.18 -73.04 11.13
N THR A 465 3.23 -73.49 10.30
CA THR A 465 2.31 -74.53 10.61
C THR A 465 2.65 -75.80 9.81
N GLU A 466 2.68 -76.90 10.59
CA GLU A 466 3.09 -78.25 10.32
C GLU A 466 2.36 -78.92 9.14
N GLU A 467 3.09 -79.92 8.64
CA GLU A 467 2.71 -80.92 7.64
C GLU A 467 1.50 -81.75 8.01
N GLY A 468 0.73 -82.17 7.01
CA GLY A 468 -0.16 -83.32 7.04
C GLY A 468 -0.54 -83.78 5.63
N PRO A 469 -0.82 -85.07 5.39
CA PRO A 469 -0.16 -85.82 4.34
C PRO A 469 -0.98 -86.03 3.02
N THR A 470 -0.19 -86.41 2.02
CA THR A 470 -0.50 -87.00 0.73
C THR A 470 -1.81 -87.83 0.61
N THR A 471 -2.57 -87.65 -0.50
CA THR A 471 -3.18 -88.73 -1.26
C THR A 471 -3.17 -88.47 -2.75
N GLU A 472 -2.82 -89.51 -3.40
CA GLU A 472 -2.71 -89.81 -4.83
C GLU A 472 -3.96 -89.52 -5.66
N ASP A 473 -3.73 -89.33 -6.90
CA ASP A 473 -4.23 -90.06 -8.04
C ASP A 473 -5.20 -89.37 -8.99
N GLN A 474 -4.83 -89.53 -10.23
CA GLN A 474 -5.59 -89.71 -11.50
C GLN A 474 -5.69 -88.55 -12.47
N ASP A 475 -4.77 -88.71 -13.46
CA ASP A 475 -4.95 -88.32 -14.85
C ASP A 475 -6.10 -89.20 -15.48
N PRO A 476 -6.85 -88.83 -16.51
CA PRO A 476 -6.35 -88.65 -17.87
C PRO A 476 -7.02 -87.56 -18.73
N GLY A 477 -6.24 -87.00 -19.65
CA GLY A 477 -6.51 -86.36 -20.90
C GLY A 477 -7.69 -86.89 -21.81
N PRO A 478 -7.71 -86.57 -23.11
CA PRO A 478 -7.84 -85.24 -23.77
C PRO A 478 -9.11 -85.15 -24.60
N ALA A 479 -9.63 -84.03 -24.91
CA ALA A 479 -10.25 -83.68 -26.18
C ALA A 479 -10.33 -82.18 -26.40
#